data_45203bdd9f290d02d4587e1d6f4de7a4
#
_entry.id   45203bdd9f290d02d4587e1d6f4de7a4
#
_cell.length_a   1.000
_cell.length_b   1.000
_cell.length_c   1.000
_cell.angle_alpha   90.00
_cell.angle_beta   90.00
_cell.angle_gamma   90.00
#
_symmetry.space_group_name_H-M   'P 1'
#
loop_
_entity.id
_entity.type
_entity.pdbx_description
1 polymer ?
#
loop_
_entity_poly.entity_id
_entity_poly.type
_entity_poly.pdbx_seq_one_letter_code
_entity_poly.pdbx_strand_id
1 'polypeptide(L)'
;MGYNIIAVSNQPAELEAVAASLRTEYAIEAHAIYADLAERSAAKMLFDRCQSEGWEVEILISNAGMLLFSTLTNTAPERLATIIDLHCTTTTLLCRYFGEAMKQRGKGRILIMSSSTAWLPYPTISHYSATKAYLKNFAFALWYELHRYGVSVTALFPGAVNTPFYKLSDKMRSRLSSLGVLMRPEAVAKRGISAMMRGKRRLTPGLFTRLVVVICAILPARVLDIIIRIKPIRELLERI
;
A
#
# COMPACT_ATOMS: atom_id res chain seq x y z
N MET A 1 -2.45 -11.60 18.10
CA MET A 1 -3.85 -11.26 17.85
C MET A 1 -4.70 -12.47 17.44
N GLY A 2 -4.08 -13.61 17.16
CA GLY A 2 -4.76 -14.89 16.95
C GLY A 2 -5.60 -15.00 15.65
N TYR A 3 -5.38 -14.13 14.68
CA TYR A 3 -6.03 -14.25 13.37
C TYR A 3 -5.33 -15.28 12.50
N ASN A 4 -6.09 -16.11 11.81
CA ASN A 4 -5.59 -16.88 10.69
C ASN A 4 -5.28 -15.96 9.50
N ILE A 5 -4.33 -16.34 8.64
CA ILE A 5 -3.82 -15.50 7.58
C ILE A 5 -4.04 -16.16 6.21
N ILE A 6 -4.56 -15.40 5.27
CA ILE A 6 -4.52 -15.73 3.85
C ILE A 6 -3.48 -14.80 3.21
N ALA A 7 -2.32 -15.32 2.89
CA ALA A 7 -1.25 -14.59 2.22
C ALA A 7 -1.39 -14.77 0.70
N VAL A 8 -1.31 -13.66 -0.04
CA VAL A 8 -1.46 -13.65 -1.50
C VAL A 8 -0.28 -12.95 -2.14
N SER A 9 0.38 -13.59 -3.09
CA SER A 9 1.51 -13.04 -3.82
C SER A 9 1.71 -13.77 -5.16
N ASN A 10 2.39 -13.11 -6.09
CA ASN A 10 2.89 -13.74 -7.32
C ASN A 10 4.35 -14.25 -7.19
N GLN A 11 4.87 -14.35 -5.96
CA GLN A 11 6.20 -14.88 -5.65
C GLN A 11 6.04 -16.20 -4.87
N PRO A 12 5.92 -17.36 -5.54
CA PRO A 12 5.49 -18.59 -4.89
C PRO A 12 6.44 -19.09 -3.80
N ALA A 13 7.77 -19.00 -4.01
CA ALA A 13 8.74 -19.46 -3.04
C ALA A 13 8.74 -18.63 -1.74
N GLU A 14 8.70 -17.30 -1.87
CA GLU A 14 8.63 -16.39 -0.72
C GLU A 14 7.29 -16.54 0.02
N LEU A 15 6.21 -16.69 -0.74
CA LEU A 15 4.86 -16.83 -0.21
C LEU A 15 4.72 -18.07 0.68
N GLU A 16 5.20 -19.21 0.22
CA GLU A 16 5.13 -20.46 1.01
C GLU A 16 6.06 -20.41 2.22
N ALA A 17 7.27 -19.83 2.09
CA ALA A 17 8.18 -19.64 3.21
C ALA A 17 7.56 -18.76 4.30
N VAL A 18 6.88 -17.68 3.93
CA VAL A 18 6.16 -16.81 4.88
C VAL A 18 5.01 -17.56 5.55
N ALA A 19 4.20 -18.30 4.79
CA ALA A 19 3.09 -19.05 5.35
C ALA A 19 3.57 -20.12 6.34
N ALA A 20 4.64 -20.84 6.01
CA ALA A 20 5.27 -21.84 6.89
C ALA A 20 5.80 -21.21 8.20
N SER A 21 6.50 -20.08 8.09
CA SER A 21 6.99 -19.34 9.26
C SER A 21 5.83 -18.91 10.18
N LEU A 22 4.75 -18.37 9.61
CA LEU A 22 3.58 -17.95 10.38
C LEU A 22 2.91 -19.11 11.13
N ARG A 23 2.78 -20.27 10.49
CA ARG A 23 2.25 -21.49 11.13
C ARG A 23 3.12 -21.92 12.32
N THR A 24 4.45 -21.89 12.15
CA THR A 24 5.39 -22.36 13.17
C THR A 24 5.52 -21.38 14.34
N GLU A 25 5.65 -20.07 14.04
CA GLU A 25 5.94 -19.07 15.06
C GLU A 25 4.70 -18.67 15.88
N TYR A 26 3.51 -18.70 15.28
CA TYR A 26 2.31 -18.15 15.90
C TYR A 26 1.21 -19.18 16.16
N ALA A 27 1.40 -20.45 15.78
CA ALA A 27 0.41 -21.52 15.92
C ALA A 27 -0.98 -21.15 15.36
N ILE A 28 -1.00 -20.48 14.18
CA ILE A 28 -2.19 -20.07 13.45
C ILE A 28 -2.30 -20.85 12.14
N GLU A 29 -3.47 -20.86 11.54
CA GLU A 29 -3.60 -21.28 10.15
C GLU A 29 -3.10 -20.17 9.24
N ALA A 30 -2.26 -20.52 8.28
CA ALA A 30 -1.77 -19.61 7.27
C ALA A 30 -1.85 -20.28 5.89
N HIS A 31 -2.67 -19.71 5.01
CA HIS A 31 -2.91 -20.20 3.67
C HIS A 31 -2.14 -19.36 2.66
N ALA A 32 -1.36 -20.02 1.81
CA ALA A 32 -0.64 -19.38 0.71
C ALA A 32 -1.46 -19.51 -0.58
N ILE A 33 -1.85 -18.39 -1.19
CA ILE A 33 -2.53 -18.38 -2.48
C ILE A 33 -1.68 -17.65 -3.50
N TYR A 34 -1.19 -18.39 -4.50
CA TYR A 34 -0.54 -17.78 -5.64
C TYR A 34 -1.56 -17.05 -6.51
N ALA A 35 -1.34 -15.75 -6.74
CA ALA A 35 -2.11 -14.94 -7.69
C ALA A 35 -1.31 -13.73 -8.16
N ASP A 36 -1.34 -13.45 -9.45
CA ASP A 36 -0.94 -12.14 -9.95
C ASP A 36 -2.09 -11.16 -9.79
N LEU A 37 -1.94 -10.26 -8.84
CA LEU A 37 -2.95 -9.25 -8.54
C LEU A 37 -3.05 -8.14 -9.59
N ALA A 38 -2.21 -8.13 -10.62
CA ALA A 38 -2.38 -7.29 -11.80
C ALA A 38 -3.42 -7.87 -12.77
N GLU A 39 -3.75 -9.16 -12.64
CA GLU A 39 -4.82 -9.79 -13.42
C GLU A 39 -6.20 -9.36 -12.89
N ARG A 40 -7.06 -8.87 -13.77
CA ARG A 40 -8.41 -8.35 -13.41
C ARG A 40 -9.32 -9.40 -12.79
N SER A 41 -9.11 -10.68 -13.13
CA SER A 41 -9.84 -11.82 -12.56
C SER A 41 -9.41 -12.18 -11.13
N ALA A 42 -8.21 -11.76 -10.69
CA ALA A 42 -7.61 -12.21 -9.44
C ALA A 42 -8.48 -11.88 -8.22
N ALA A 43 -9.05 -10.69 -8.16
CA ALA A 43 -9.90 -10.28 -7.02
C ALA A 43 -11.15 -11.18 -6.88
N LYS A 44 -11.79 -11.51 -7.99
CA LYS A 44 -12.97 -12.40 -7.98
C LYS A 44 -12.56 -13.83 -7.62
N MET A 45 -11.50 -14.34 -8.20
CA MET A 45 -10.96 -15.68 -7.91
C MET A 45 -10.64 -15.84 -6.43
N LEU A 46 -9.98 -14.84 -5.81
CA LEU A 46 -9.69 -14.87 -4.39
C LEU A 46 -10.94 -14.86 -3.52
N PHE A 47 -11.92 -14.05 -3.87
CA PHE A 47 -13.20 -14.02 -3.16
C PHE A 47 -13.91 -15.35 -3.25
N ASP A 48 -14.06 -15.91 -4.46
CA ASP A 48 -14.73 -17.21 -4.69
C ASP A 48 -14.00 -18.34 -3.95
N ARG A 49 -12.66 -18.31 -3.93
CA ARG A 49 -11.87 -19.29 -3.16
C ARG A 49 -12.16 -19.18 -1.66
N CYS A 50 -12.19 -17.98 -1.10
CA CYS A 50 -12.54 -17.82 0.32
C CYS A 50 -13.95 -18.33 0.62
N GLN A 51 -14.91 -18.08 -0.28
CA GLN A 51 -16.28 -18.58 -0.11
C GLN A 51 -16.35 -20.12 -0.17
N SER A 52 -15.68 -20.74 -1.15
CA SER A 52 -15.69 -22.21 -1.31
C SER A 52 -15.01 -22.95 -0.15
N GLU A 53 -14.03 -22.34 0.49
CA GLU A 53 -13.33 -22.89 1.68
C GLU A 53 -14.05 -22.54 3.00
N GLY A 54 -15.12 -21.75 2.95
CA GLY A 54 -15.79 -21.28 4.16
C GLY A 54 -14.97 -20.29 5.00
N TRP A 55 -13.97 -19.64 4.43
CA TRP A 55 -13.13 -18.67 5.15
C TRP A 55 -13.83 -17.32 5.26
N GLU A 56 -14.16 -16.95 6.49
CA GLU A 56 -14.70 -15.63 6.77
C GLU A 56 -13.59 -14.59 6.92
N VAL A 57 -13.47 -13.70 5.95
CA VAL A 57 -12.46 -12.64 5.97
C VAL A 57 -12.98 -11.44 6.76
N GLU A 58 -12.47 -11.26 7.99
CA GLU A 58 -12.77 -10.10 8.84
C GLU A 58 -11.92 -8.88 8.52
N ILE A 59 -10.71 -9.09 8.01
CA ILE A 59 -9.73 -8.03 7.73
C ILE A 59 -9.20 -8.20 6.31
N LEU A 60 -9.38 -7.17 5.49
CA LEU A 60 -8.76 -7.06 4.17
C LEU A 60 -7.62 -6.06 4.23
N ILE A 61 -6.40 -6.50 3.86
CA ILE A 61 -5.23 -5.62 3.73
C ILE A 61 -4.81 -5.57 2.26
N SER A 62 -5.17 -4.50 1.56
CA SER A 62 -4.69 -4.23 0.21
C SER A 62 -3.33 -3.54 0.28
N ASN A 63 -2.27 -4.37 0.22
CA ASN A 63 -0.88 -3.93 0.35
C ASN A 63 -0.07 -4.12 -0.94
N ALA A 64 -0.44 -5.09 -1.77
CA ALA A 64 0.29 -5.38 -3.00
C ALA A 64 0.46 -4.13 -3.86
N GLY A 65 1.64 -3.99 -4.42
CA GLY A 65 1.95 -2.81 -5.21
C GLY A 65 3.33 -2.91 -5.83
N MET A 66 3.56 -2.09 -6.83
CA MET A 66 4.84 -1.93 -7.48
C MET A 66 5.24 -0.45 -7.53
N LEU A 67 6.53 -0.19 -7.54
CA LEU A 67 7.08 1.14 -7.74
C LEU A 67 7.89 1.14 -9.03
N LEU A 68 7.68 2.15 -9.84
CA LEU A 68 8.37 2.32 -11.09
C LEU A 68 8.92 3.75 -11.16
N PHE A 69 10.24 3.86 -11.06
CA PHE A 69 10.95 5.12 -11.27
C PHE A 69 11.26 5.28 -12.75
N SER A 70 10.40 5.97 -13.46
CA SER A 70 10.58 6.30 -14.87
C SER A 70 9.67 7.46 -15.23
N THR A 71 10.10 8.28 -16.20
CA THR A 71 9.19 9.27 -16.79
C THR A 71 8.08 8.56 -17.57
N LEU A 72 6.91 9.20 -17.67
CA LEU A 72 5.78 8.63 -18.39
C LEU A 72 6.14 8.22 -19.82
N THR A 73 6.88 9.09 -20.51
CA THR A 73 7.28 8.91 -21.92
C THR A 73 8.32 7.80 -22.12
N ASN A 74 9.06 7.42 -21.08
CA ASN A 74 10.07 6.36 -21.13
C ASN A 74 9.55 5.02 -20.56
N THR A 75 8.28 4.96 -20.22
CA THR A 75 7.67 3.75 -19.65
C THR A 75 6.84 3.04 -20.70
N ALA A 76 7.05 1.74 -20.87
CA ALA A 76 6.24 0.92 -21.77
C ALA A 76 4.75 0.98 -21.38
N PRO A 77 3.82 1.14 -22.35
CA PRO A 77 2.39 1.27 -22.09
C PRO A 77 1.82 0.12 -21.23
N GLU A 78 2.30 -1.09 -21.44
CA GLU A 78 1.88 -2.29 -20.71
C GLU A 78 2.21 -2.19 -19.20
N ARG A 79 3.37 -1.59 -18.87
CA ARG A 79 3.78 -1.36 -17.49
C ARG A 79 2.91 -0.29 -16.83
N LEU A 80 2.48 0.72 -17.58
CA LEU A 80 1.54 1.73 -17.10
C LEU A 80 0.17 1.11 -16.81
N ALA A 81 -0.32 0.24 -17.68
CA ALA A 81 -1.57 -0.50 -17.47
C ALA A 81 -1.46 -1.42 -16.24
N THR A 82 -0.38 -2.20 -16.13
CA THR A 82 -0.14 -3.12 -15.01
C THR A 82 -0.21 -2.41 -13.66
N ILE A 83 0.42 -1.25 -13.50
CA ILE A 83 0.40 -0.54 -12.21
C ILE A 83 -1.00 0.00 -11.87
N ILE A 84 -1.79 0.39 -12.87
CA ILE A 84 -3.17 0.82 -12.68
C ILE A 84 -4.03 -0.38 -12.28
N ASP A 85 -3.92 -1.49 -12.98
CA ASP A 85 -4.68 -2.71 -12.67
C ASP A 85 -4.33 -3.22 -11.27
N LEU A 86 -3.04 -3.31 -10.92
CA LEU A 86 -2.60 -3.76 -9.60
C LEU A 86 -3.07 -2.84 -8.46
N HIS A 87 -2.86 -1.52 -8.61
CA HIS A 87 -3.15 -0.58 -7.52
C HIS A 87 -4.63 -0.20 -7.46
N CYS A 88 -5.22 0.18 -8.60
CA CYS A 88 -6.56 0.76 -8.61
C CYS A 88 -7.64 -0.31 -8.82
N THR A 89 -7.56 -1.05 -9.94
CA THR A 89 -8.61 -2.00 -10.32
C THR A 89 -8.75 -3.10 -9.28
N THR A 90 -7.66 -3.79 -8.95
CA THR A 90 -7.70 -4.92 -8.02
C THR A 90 -8.08 -4.49 -6.61
N THR A 91 -7.53 -3.39 -6.09
CA THR A 91 -7.94 -2.87 -4.77
C THR A 91 -9.43 -2.54 -4.74
N THR A 92 -9.95 -1.91 -5.80
CA THR A 92 -11.39 -1.59 -5.89
C THR A 92 -12.26 -2.84 -5.90
N LEU A 93 -11.88 -3.85 -6.70
CA LEU A 93 -12.63 -5.11 -6.79
C LEU A 93 -12.56 -5.92 -5.49
N LEU A 94 -11.39 -6.00 -4.85
CA LEU A 94 -11.27 -6.64 -3.53
C LEU A 94 -12.18 -5.96 -2.50
N CYS A 95 -12.16 -4.61 -2.45
CA CYS A 95 -13.04 -3.87 -1.56
C CYS A 95 -14.52 -4.05 -1.90
N ARG A 96 -14.87 -4.19 -3.21
CA ARG A 96 -16.24 -4.46 -3.64
C ARG A 96 -16.74 -5.81 -3.15
N TYR A 97 -15.95 -6.89 -3.32
CA TYR A 97 -16.38 -8.22 -2.95
C TYR A 97 -16.34 -8.44 -1.42
N PHE A 98 -15.20 -8.21 -0.80
CA PHE A 98 -15.05 -8.43 0.63
C PHE A 98 -15.78 -7.37 1.46
N GLY A 99 -15.83 -6.13 0.99
CA GLY A 99 -16.59 -5.06 1.65
C GLY A 99 -18.08 -5.31 1.67
N GLU A 100 -18.67 -5.88 0.61
CA GLU A 100 -20.07 -6.28 0.60
C GLU A 100 -20.34 -7.42 1.62
N ALA A 101 -19.50 -8.44 1.65
CA ALA A 101 -19.63 -9.53 2.62
C ALA A 101 -19.48 -9.01 4.07
N MET A 102 -18.53 -8.11 4.33
CA MET A 102 -18.36 -7.47 5.63
C MET A 102 -19.58 -6.62 6.00
N LYS A 103 -20.14 -5.86 5.04
CA LYS A 103 -21.35 -5.06 5.24
C LYS A 103 -22.56 -5.92 5.63
N GLN A 104 -22.75 -7.06 4.95
CA GLN A 104 -23.83 -8.00 5.26
C GLN A 104 -23.71 -8.58 6.67
N ARG A 105 -22.47 -8.82 7.14
CA ARG A 105 -22.21 -9.30 8.52
C ARG A 105 -22.27 -8.19 9.58
N GLY A 106 -22.29 -6.93 9.17
CA GLY A 106 -22.24 -5.80 10.09
C GLY A 106 -20.87 -5.61 10.78
N LYS A 107 -19.78 -6.24 10.25
CA LYS A 107 -18.46 -6.23 10.87
C LYS A 107 -17.36 -6.43 9.84
N GLY A 108 -16.31 -5.60 9.90
CA GLY A 108 -15.14 -5.76 9.05
C GLY A 108 -14.14 -4.63 9.17
N ARG A 109 -12.93 -4.86 8.66
CA ARG A 109 -11.86 -3.86 8.60
C ARG A 109 -11.14 -3.95 7.27
N ILE A 110 -10.92 -2.80 6.65
CA ILE A 110 -10.19 -2.69 5.40
C ILE A 110 -9.01 -1.74 5.62
N LEU A 111 -7.80 -2.18 5.27
CA LEU A 111 -6.61 -1.33 5.24
C LEU A 111 -6.14 -1.22 3.79
N ILE A 112 -6.02 0.02 3.32
CA ILE A 112 -5.56 0.33 1.97
C ILE A 112 -4.20 1.03 2.06
N MET A 113 -3.18 0.41 1.44
CA MET A 113 -1.83 0.93 1.38
C MET A 113 -1.71 1.98 0.28
N SER A 114 -1.82 3.25 0.66
CA SER A 114 -1.52 4.38 -0.20
C SER A 114 -0.04 4.78 -0.03
N SER A 115 0.29 6.06 -0.13
CA SER A 115 1.64 6.62 0.04
C SER A 115 1.55 8.09 0.40
N SER A 116 2.60 8.64 0.99
CA SER A 116 2.77 10.09 1.14
C SER A 116 2.77 10.81 -0.21
N THR A 117 3.17 10.13 -1.30
CA THR A 117 3.15 10.66 -2.67
C THR A 117 1.74 10.93 -3.18
N ALA A 118 0.69 10.40 -2.55
CA ALA A 118 -0.71 10.72 -2.85
C ALA A 118 -1.08 12.20 -2.62
N TRP A 119 -0.22 12.95 -1.96
CA TRP A 119 -0.39 14.36 -1.66
C TRP A 119 0.51 15.28 -2.50
N LEU A 120 1.41 14.69 -3.29
CA LEU A 120 2.47 15.39 -3.99
C LEU A 120 2.51 15.01 -5.47
N PRO A 121 2.56 15.99 -6.40
CA PRO A 121 2.97 15.73 -7.76
C PRO A 121 4.48 15.43 -7.76
N TYR A 122 4.86 14.17 -7.98
CA TYR A 122 6.27 13.78 -7.93
C TYR A 122 6.77 13.47 -9.36
N PRO A 123 7.79 14.20 -9.87
CA PRO A 123 8.42 13.86 -11.13
C PRO A 123 8.98 12.44 -11.10
N THR A 124 9.14 11.80 -12.25
CA THR A 124 9.65 10.43 -12.42
C THR A 124 8.77 9.30 -11.89
N ILE A 125 7.78 9.60 -11.06
CA ILE A 125 6.78 8.63 -10.56
C ILE A 125 5.34 9.18 -10.70
N SER A 126 5.08 9.97 -11.72
CA SER A 126 3.81 10.67 -11.91
C SER A 126 2.59 9.73 -11.86
N HIS A 127 2.64 8.61 -12.61
CA HIS A 127 1.54 7.65 -12.63
C HIS A 127 1.44 6.82 -11.33
N TYR A 128 2.57 6.50 -10.66
CA TYR A 128 2.53 5.89 -9.33
C TYR A 128 1.82 6.81 -8.32
N SER A 129 2.25 8.07 -8.25
CA SER A 129 1.62 9.04 -7.34
C SER A 129 0.14 9.27 -7.65
N ALA A 130 -0.24 9.24 -8.93
CA ALA A 130 -1.63 9.31 -9.35
C ALA A 130 -2.45 8.10 -8.87
N THR A 131 -1.92 6.87 -8.98
CA THR A 131 -2.61 5.68 -8.43
C THR A 131 -2.74 5.76 -6.90
N LYS A 132 -1.72 6.28 -6.20
CA LYS A 132 -1.79 6.45 -4.73
C LYS A 132 -2.75 7.58 -4.32
N ALA A 133 -2.92 8.62 -5.15
CA ALA A 133 -3.94 9.64 -4.97
C ALA A 133 -5.36 9.06 -5.19
N TYR A 134 -5.53 8.19 -6.20
CA TYR A 134 -6.76 7.42 -6.39
C TYR A 134 -7.11 6.65 -5.12
N LEU A 135 -6.16 5.83 -4.59
CA LEU A 135 -6.38 5.02 -3.39
C LEU A 135 -6.72 5.86 -2.15
N LYS A 136 -6.12 7.05 -2.02
CA LYS A 136 -6.44 8.00 -0.95
C LYS A 136 -7.91 8.42 -1.01
N ASN A 137 -8.35 8.92 -2.16
CA ASN A 137 -9.72 9.43 -2.33
C ASN A 137 -10.73 8.30 -2.24
N PHE A 138 -10.43 7.15 -2.86
CA PHE A 138 -11.24 5.94 -2.79
C PHE A 138 -11.45 5.47 -1.34
N ALA A 139 -10.37 5.32 -0.57
CA ALA A 139 -10.46 4.89 0.82
C ALA A 139 -11.25 5.87 1.70
N PHE A 140 -11.13 7.18 1.44
CA PHE A 140 -11.87 8.18 2.19
C PHE A 140 -13.37 8.16 1.87
N ALA A 141 -13.74 7.99 0.61
CA ALA A 141 -15.14 7.85 0.21
C ALA A 141 -15.74 6.54 0.72
N LEU A 142 -15.02 5.42 0.54
CA LEU A 142 -15.46 4.10 0.98
C LEU A 142 -15.69 4.04 2.51
N TRP A 143 -14.92 4.79 3.29
CA TRP A 143 -15.14 4.89 4.73
C TRP A 143 -16.56 5.43 5.03
N TYR A 144 -17.01 6.48 4.34
CA TYR A 144 -18.37 7.03 4.53
C TYR A 144 -19.45 6.05 4.09
N GLU A 145 -19.20 5.26 3.07
CA GLU A 145 -20.17 4.27 2.57
C GLU A 145 -20.35 3.09 3.53
N LEU A 146 -19.25 2.66 4.20
CA LEU A 146 -19.23 1.39 4.93
C LEU A 146 -19.30 1.55 6.47
N HIS A 147 -18.87 2.68 7.05
CA HIS A 147 -18.75 2.78 8.52
C HIS A 147 -20.09 2.61 9.26
N ARG A 148 -21.19 3.06 8.68
CA ARG A 148 -22.55 2.88 9.24
C ARG A 148 -23.01 1.42 9.28
N TYR A 149 -22.32 0.55 8.56
CA TYR A 149 -22.57 -0.89 8.55
C TYR A 149 -21.53 -1.66 9.39
N GLY A 150 -20.83 -1.01 10.31
CA GLY A 150 -19.86 -1.67 11.19
C GLY A 150 -18.52 -2.01 10.51
N VAL A 151 -18.27 -1.51 9.28
CA VAL A 151 -17.04 -1.77 8.55
C VAL A 151 -16.15 -0.52 8.55
N SER A 152 -14.94 -0.63 9.09
CA SER A 152 -13.97 0.47 9.10
C SER A 152 -13.00 0.38 7.92
N VAL A 153 -12.66 1.53 7.33
CA VAL A 153 -11.67 1.65 6.26
C VAL A 153 -10.54 2.55 6.73
N THR A 154 -9.31 2.07 6.66
CA THR A 154 -8.11 2.81 7.06
C THR A 154 -7.19 3.00 5.87
N ALA A 155 -6.89 4.24 5.51
CA ALA A 155 -5.85 4.56 4.54
C ALA A 155 -4.51 4.78 5.23
N LEU A 156 -3.46 4.08 4.78
CA LEU A 156 -2.10 4.19 5.31
C LEU A 156 -1.21 4.92 4.30
N PHE A 157 -0.52 5.97 4.75
CA PHE A 157 0.32 6.84 3.91
C PHE A 157 1.78 6.83 4.40
N PRO A 158 2.52 5.75 4.21
CA PRO A 158 3.94 5.74 4.58
C PRO A 158 4.74 6.70 3.70
N GLY A 159 5.82 7.23 4.24
CA GLY A 159 6.92 7.80 3.47
C GLY A 159 7.79 6.71 2.87
N ALA A 160 9.07 6.99 2.67
CA ALA A 160 10.02 5.98 2.22
C ALA A 160 10.17 4.88 3.28
N VAL A 161 10.03 3.62 2.87
CA VAL A 161 10.16 2.44 3.73
C VAL A 161 11.36 1.64 3.28
N ASN A 162 12.17 1.17 4.21
CA ASN A 162 13.38 0.39 3.94
C ASN A 162 13.05 -1.00 3.38
N THR A 163 12.77 -1.05 2.09
CA THR A 163 12.40 -2.25 1.33
C THR A 163 13.26 -2.36 0.08
N PRO A 164 13.26 -3.52 -0.61
CA PRO A 164 13.92 -3.70 -1.90
C PRO A 164 13.40 -2.79 -3.03
N PHE A 165 12.29 -2.07 -2.85
CA PHE A 165 11.77 -1.11 -3.83
C PHE A 165 12.77 -0.02 -4.21
N TYR A 166 13.66 0.35 -3.27
CA TYR A 166 14.68 1.35 -3.49
C TYR A 166 16.03 0.69 -3.74
N LYS A 167 16.62 0.91 -4.91
CA LYS A 167 17.96 0.44 -5.26
C LYS A 167 19.05 1.32 -4.61
N LEU A 168 19.05 1.42 -3.29
CA LEU A 168 20.00 2.23 -2.52
C LEU A 168 21.22 1.40 -2.13
N SER A 169 22.40 2.01 -2.17
CA SER A 169 23.61 1.42 -1.55
C SER A 169 23.44 1.33 -0.03
N ASP A 170 24.13 0.37 0.61
CA ASP A 170 24.04 0.16 2.07
C ASP A 170 24.40 1.42 2.86
N LYS A 171 25.41 2.16 2.40
CA LYS A 171 25.83 3.44 3.01
C LYS A 171 24.69 4.49 2.96
N MET A 172 24.03 4.62 1.80
CA MET A 172 22.92 5.54 1.63
C MET A 172 21.71 5.09 2.47
N ARG A 173 21.40 3.80 2.45
CA ARG A 173 20.34 3.17 3.23
C ARG A 173 20.51 3.42 4.73
N SER A 174 21.71 3.19 5.26
CA SER A 174 22.05 3.46 6.67
C SER A 174 21.88 4.92 7.03
N ARG A 175 22.41 5.82 6.20
CA ARG A 175 22.31 7.27 6.42
C ARG A 175 20.85 7.78 6.41
N LEU A 176 20.05 7.34 5.44
CA LEU A 176 18.64 7.76 5.36
C LEU A 176 17.80 7.16 6.50
N SER A 177 18.16 5.97 6.98
CA SER A 177 17.51 5.36 8.15
C SER A 177 17.86 6.10 9.43
N SER A 178 19.13 6.51 9.64
CA SER A 178 19.54 7.27 10.82
C SER A 178 18.91 8.67 10.87
N LEU A 179 18.62 9.26 9.71
CA LEU A 179 17.91 10.54 9.61
C LEU A 179 16.37 10.40 9.73
N GLY A 180 15.84 9.19 9.91
CA GLY A 180 14.40 8.93 10.01
C GLY A 180 13.64 9.14 8.70
N VAL A 181 14.33 9.25 7.56
CA VAL A 181 13.74 9.35 6.21
C VAL A 181 13.23 7.99 5.76
N LEU A 182 14.06 6.93 5.95
CA LEU A 182 13.67 5.55 5.71
C LEU A 182 13.09 4.93 6.98
N MET A 183 11.83 4.53 6.92
CA MET A 183 11.15 3.85 8.03
C MET A 183 11.37 2.33 7.96
N ARG A 184 11.47 1.69 9.12
CA ARG A 184 11.51 0.23 9.20
C ARG A 184 10.14 -0.37 8.81
N PRO A 185 10.09 -1.41 7.95
CA PRO A 185 8.83 -2.05 7.52
C PRO A 185 7.96 -2.48 8.70
N GLU A 186 8.57 -3.10 9.72
CA GLU A 186 7.86 -3.59 10.90
C GLU A 186 7.19 -2.45 11.68
N ALA A 187 7.85 -1.29 11.77
CA ALA A 187 7.31 -0.12 12.45
C ALA A 187 6.09 0.47 11.69
N VAL A 188 6.14 0.45 10.36
CA VAL A 188 5.02 0.87 9.51
C VAL A 188 3.86 -0.10 9.65
N ALA A 189 4.11 -1.40 9.55
CA ALA A 189 3.11 -2.45 9.68
C ALA A 189 2.43 -2.40 11.07
N LYS A 190 3.22 -2.36 12.15
CA LYS A 190 2.70 -2.28 13.54
C LYS A 190 1.80 -1.07 13.73
N ARG A 191 2.21 0.11 13.25
CA ARG A 191 1.43 1.35 13.35
C ARG A 191 0.18 1.30 12.49
N GLY A 192 0.28 0.77 11.26
CA GLY A 192 -0.83 0.62 10.33
C GLY A 192 -1.91 -0.31 10.87
N ILE A 193 -1.53 -1.50 11.31
CA ILE A 193 -2.44 -2.48 11.92
C ILE A 193 -3.08 -1.88 13.18
N SER A 194 -2.29 -1.26 14.07
CA SER A 194 -2.82 -0.62 15.26
C SER A 194 -3.81 0.51 14.96
N ALA A 195 -3.61 1.27 13.89
CA ALA A 195 -4.55 2.30 13.45
C ALA A 195 -5.85 1.69 12.91
N MET A 196 -5.74 0.66 12.08
CA MET A 196 -6.87 -0.11 11.55
C MET A 196 -7.71 -0.73 12.67
N MET A 197 -7.07 -1.40 13.64
CA MET A 197 -7.77 -2.02 14.77
C MET A 197 -8.52 -1.01 15.64
N ARG A 198 -8.05 0.24 15.71
CA ARG A 198 -8.74 1.36 16.38
C ARG A 198 -9.75 2.09 15.50
N GLY A 199 -10.04 1.61 14.28
CA GLY A 199 -10.98 2.23 13.35
C GLY A 199 -10.55 3.61 12.85
N LYS A 200 -9.25 3.95 12.89
CA LYS A 200 -8.76 5.24 12.39
C LYS A 200 -8.89 5.30 10.88
N ARG A 201 -9.53 6.36 10.37
CA ARG A 201 -9.74 6.56 8.93
C ARG A 201 -8.44 6.72 8.13
N ARG A 202 -7.40 7.30 8.76
CA ARG A 202 -6.10 7.55 8.10
C ARG A 202 -4.94 7.47 9.08
N LEU A 203 -3.78 7.10 8.57
CA LEU A 203 -2.51 7.21 9.28
C LEU A 203 -1.38 7.57 8.32
N THR A 204 -0.63 8.62 8.65
CA THR A 204 0.69 8.93 8.06
C THR A 204 1.73 8.65 9.12
N PRO A 205 2.45 7.52 9.06
CA PRO A 205 3.47 7.20 10.05
C PRO A 205 4.72 8.09 9.84
N GLY A 206 5.38 8.44 10.94
CA GLY A 206 6.59 9.28 10.92
C GLY A 206 6.30 10.78 10.94
N LEU A 207 7.02 11.50 11.84
CA LEU A 207 6.88 12.95 11.96
C LEU A 207 7.45 13.66 10.74
N PHE A 208 8.61 13.20 10.25
CA PHE A 208 9.23 13.71 9.03
C PHE A 208 8.29 13.63 7.82
N THR A 209 7.69 12.46 7.59
CA THR A 209 6.73 12.27 6.49
C THR A 209 5.54 13.22 6.59
N ARG A 210 5.00 13.42 7.79
CA ARG A 210 3.89 14.37 8.01
C ARG A 210 4.28 15.80 7.68
N LEU A 211 5.47 16.21 8.12
CA LEU A 211 5.99 17.56 7.85
C LEU A 211 6.17 17.79 6.36
N VAL A 212 6.80 16.83 5.65
CA VAL A 212 6.99 16.90 4.19
C VAL A 212 5.66 16.99 3.46
N VAL A 213 4.67 16.18 3.82
CA VAL A 213 3.33 16.21 3.20
C VAL A 213 2.68 17.59 3.39
N VAL A 214 2.73 18.15 4.60
CA VAL A 214 2.14 19.47 4.88
C VAL A 214 2.87 20.58 4.10
N ILE A 215 4.20 20.59 4.15
CA ILE A 215 5.01 21.60 3.45
C ILE A 215 4.72 21.56 1.94
N CYS A 216 4.76 20.38 1.33
CA CYS A 216 4.55 20.27 -0.11
C CYS A 216 3.10 20.55 -0.53
N ALA A 217 2.11 20.32 0.34
CA ALA A 217 0.71 20.66 0.06
C ALA A 217 0.47 22.19 0.04
N ILE A 218 1.33 22.97 0.69
CA ILE A 218 1.21 24.43 0.79
C ILE A 218 2.12 25.15 -0.21
N LEU A 219 3.23 24.54 -0.61
CA LEU A 219 4.20 25.15 -1.50
C LEU A 219 3.63 25.40 -2.91
N PRO A 220 3.79 26.60 -3.48
CA PRO A 220 3.46 26.85 -4.88
C PRO A 220 4.26 25.95 -5.83
N ALA A 221 3.63 25.52 -6.94
CA ALA A 221 4.27 24.64 -7.91
C ALA A 221 5.62 25.18 -8.43
N ARG A 222 5.77 26.49 -8.59
CA ARG A 222 7.03 27.15 -8.97
C ARG A 222 8.16 26.90 -7.97
N VAL A 223 7.85 26.91 -6.68
CA VAL A 223 8.84 26.65 -5.61
C VAL A 223 9.24 25.18 -5.62
N LEU A 224 8.29 24.28 -5.79
CA LEU A 224 8.57 22.85 -5.95
C LEU A 224 9.46 22.59 -7.17
N ASP A 225 9.21 23.23 -8.31
CA ASP A 225 10.04 23.10 -9.52
C ASP A 225 11.49 23.55 -9.25
N ILE A 226 11.68 24.67 -8.55
CA ILE A 226 13.02 25.14 -8.15
C ILE A 226 13.71 24.13 -7.25
N ILE A 227 13.02 23.60 -6.23
CA ILE A 227 13.58 22.63 -5.30
C ILE A 227 14.01 21.34 -6.03
N ILE A 228 13.21 20.84 -6.95
CA ILE A 228 13.50 19.65 -7.73
C ILE A 228 14.73 19.83 -8.64
N ARG A 229 14.98 21.04 -9.12
CA ARG A 229 16.14 21.37 -9.96
C ARG A 229 17.45 21.49 -9.18
N ILE A 230 17.42 21.60 -7.85
CA ILE A 230 18.62 21.64 -7.02
C ILE A 230 19.41 20.34 -7.21
N LYS A 231 20.67 20.45 -7.66
CA LYS A 231 21.53 19.32 -8.07
C LYS A 231 21.51 18.12 -7.13
N PRO A 232 21.70 18.26 -5.81
CA PRO A 232 21.67 17.11 -4.88
C PRO A 232 20.30 16.41 -4.83
N ILE A 233 19.21 17.17 -4.98
CA ILE A 233 17.84 16.61 -4.95
C ILE A 233 17.57 15.90 -6.27
N ARG A 234 17.94 16.50 -7.39
CA ARG A 234 17.81 15.89 -8.72
C ARG A 234 18.59 14.58 -8.80
N GLU A 235 19.85 14.57 -8.38
CA GLU A 235 20.69 13.37 -8.37
C GLU A 235 20.11 12.27 -7.46
N LEU A 236 19.52 12.66 -6.32
CA LEU A 236 18.82 11.72 -5.44
C LEU A 236 17.61 11.12 -6.13
N LEU A 237 16.82 11.94 -6.84
CA LEU A 237 15.63 11.51 -7.56
C LEU A 237 15.94 10.61 -8.78
N GLU A 238 17.09 10.86 -9.44
CA GLU A 238 17.55 10.07 -10.58
C GLU A 238 18.18 8.72 -10.17
N ARG A 239 18.63 8.59 -8.89
CA ARG A 239 19.26 7.38 -8.34
C ARG A 239 18.31 6.47 -7.57
N ILE A 240 17.13 6.94 -7.25
CA ILE A 240 16.09 6.17 -6.56
C ILE A 240 15.22 5.45 -7.57
#